data_f067087f371a69a9f89763cf20dccbb4
#
_entry.id   f067087f371a69a9f89763cf20dccbb4
#
_cell.length_a   1.000
_cell.length_b   1.000
_cell.length_c   1.000
_cell.angle_alpha   90.00
_cell.angle_beta   90.00
_cell.angle_gamma   90.00
#
_symmetry.space_group_name_H-M   'P 1'
#
loop_
_entity.id
_entity.type
_entity.pdbx_description
1 polymer ?
#
loop_
_entity_poly.entity_id
_entity_poly.type
_entity_poly.pdbx_seq_one_letter_code
_entity_poly.pdbx_strand_id
1 'polypeptide(L)'
;INNRDENYKLKLKYQNFKIRMINSDFKVYCEESLTVPFGLKRREIHKIFICELYNNKCSFQPGIYQGVKLEYFWNKCNDKKNGICYCPKKCYGKGKGENIGDCKKVTGALFESGSILITGGVSFEQVDEVYKYICDFLIKHKNNIKKIQPTILINQENQETI
;
A
#
# COMPACT_ATOMS: atom_id res chain seq x y z
N ILE A 1 1.40 62.44 -20.16
CA ILE A 1 1.33 61.72 -18.87
C ILE A 1 0.25 60.67 -18.99
N ASN A 2 0.59 59.36 -18.83
CA ASN A 2 -0.27 58.17 -18.78
C ASN A 2 -0.64 57.54 -20.13
N ASN A 3 0.35 56.91 -20.77
CA ASN A 3 0.15 55.68 -21.53
C ASN A 3 0.80 54.54 -20.67
N ARG A 4 0.05 53.96 -19.73
CA ARG A 4 0.39 52.67 -19.16
C ARG A 4 -0.22 51.62 -20.05
N ASP A 5 0.66 50.85 -20.67
CA ASP A 5 0.41 49.76 -21.58
C ASP A 5 -0.62 48.76 -21.06
N GLU A 6 -1.79 48.73 -21.66
CA GLU A 6 -2.85 47.71 -21.45
C GLU A 6 -2.52 46.37 -22.11
N ASN A 7 -1.26 46.08 -22.43
CA ASN A 7 -0.92 44.90 -23.24
C ASN A 7 -0.22 43.76 -22.54
N TYR A 8 -0.14 43.75 -21.21
CA TYR A 8 0.28 42.55 -20.51
C TYR A 8 -0.92 41.70 -20.06
N LYS A 9 -1.72 41.18 -21.00
CA LYS A 9 -2.55 40.00 -20.75
C LYS A 9 -1.62 38.83 -20.65
N LEU A 10 -1.18 38.48 -19.44
CA LEU A 10 -0.49 37.25 -19.10
C LEU A 10 -1.40 36.09 -19.54
N LYS A 11 -1.14 35.53 -20.72
CA LYS A 11 -1.80 34.32 -21.20
C LYS A 11 -1.18 33.13 -20.46
N LEU A 12 -1.78 32.74 -19.33
CA LEU A 12 -1.43 31.53 -18.63
C LEU A 12 -1.80 30.31 -19.49
N LYS A 13 -0.83 29.42 -19.73
CA LYS A 13 -1.05 28.15 -20.43
C LYS A 13 -0.74 27.02 -19.47
N TYR A 14 -1.65 26.05 -19.40
CA TYR A 14 -1.40 24.78 -18.71
C TYR A 14 -0.51 23.90 -19.58
N GLN A 15 0.67 23.53 -19.08
CA GLN A 15 1.60 22.67 -19.82
C GLN A 15 2.14 21.59 -18.89
N ASN A 16 2.41 20.41 -19.46
CA ASN A 16 3.14 19.32 -18.80
C ASN A 16 2.47 18.79 -17.51
N PHE A 17 1.14 18.75 -17.42
CA PHE A 17 0.47 18.05 -16.34
C PHE A 17 0.89 16.58 -16.32
N LYS A 18 1.36 16.10 -15.18
CA LYS A 18 1.77 14.68 -14.97
C LYS A 18 1.36 14.23 -13.58
N ILE A 19 0.72 13.08 -13.52
CA ILE A 19 0.57 12.36 -12.27
C ILE A 19 1.96 11.82 -11.86
N ARG A 20 2.49 12.30 -10.75
CA ARG A 20 3.79 11.89 -10.23
C ARG A 20 3.68 10.67 -9.33
N MET A 21 2.62 10.59 -8.56
CA MET A 21 2.35 9.51 -7.63
C MET A 21 0.88 9.50 -7.25
N ILE A 22 0.32 8.31 -7.09
CA ILE A 22 -0.97 8.06 -6.48
C ILE A 22 -0.72 7.44 -5.12
N ASN A 23 -1.29 8.04 -4.08
CA ASN A 23 -1.34 7.47 -2.74
C ASN A 23 -2.77 7.04 -2.47
N SER A 24 -2.93 5.86 -1.92
CA SER A 24 -4.21 5.33 -1.48
C SER A 24 -4.03 4.58 -0.17
N ASP A 25 -5.06 4.54 0.63
CA ASP A 25 -5.08 3.79 1.88
C ASP A 25 -6.41 3.06 2.05
N PHE A 26 -6.37 2.00 2.85
CA PHE A 26 -7.55 1.28 3.29
C PHE A 26 -7.29 0.65 4.66
N LYS A 27 -8.35 0.19 5.30
CA LYS A 27 -8.27 -0.45 6.60
C LYS A 27 -9.00 -1.79 6.60
N VAL A 28 -8.41 -2.77 7.25
CA VAL A 28 -8.99 -4.11 7.40
C VAL A 28 -9.81 -4.18 8.67
N TYR A 29 -11.01 -4.73 8.57
CA TYR A 29 -11.92 -4.95 9.68
C TYR A 29 -12.22 -6.43 9.85
N CYS A 30 -12.74 -6.82 11.02
CA CYS A 30 -13.23 -8.17 11.23
C CYS A 30 -14.53 -8.39 10.45
N GLU A 31 -14.72 -9.60 9.89
CA GLU A 31 -15.95 -9.97 9.17
C GLU A 31 -17.21 -9.78 10.05
N GLU A 32 -17.07 -10.07 11.34
CA GLU A 32 -18.18 -10.03 12.31
C GLU A 32 -18.58 -8.61 12.73
N SER A 33 -17.70 -7.62 12.49
CA SER A 33 -17.94 -6.24 12.85
C SER A 33 -17.08 -5.28 12.06
N LEU A 34 -17.71 -4.42 11.25
CA LEU A 34 -17.01 -3.36 10.52
C LEU A 34 -16.49 -2.23 11.42
N THR A 35 -16.74 -2.30 12.72
CA THR A 35 -16.25 -1.31 13.70
C THR A 35 -14.98 -1.77 14.41
N VAL A 36 -14.71 -3.08 14.44
CA VAL A 36 -13.53 -3.65 15.08
C VAL A 36 -12.40 -3.81 14.07
N PRO A 37 -11.31 -3.04 14.16
CA PRO A 37 -10.17 -3.17 13.27
C PRO A 37 -9.52 -4.56 13.40
N PHE A 38 -9.12 -5.12 12.26
CA PHE A 38 -8.37 -6.35 12.19
C PHE A 38 -6.89 -6.05 12.46
N GLY A 39 -6.43 -6.27 13.68
CA GLY A 39 -5.02 -6.08 14.03
C GLY A 39 -4.10 -7.07 13.30
N LEU A 40 -2.93 -6.60 12.86
CA LEU A 40 -1.98 -7.37 12.06
C LEU A 40 -0.71 -7.74 12.84
N LYS A 41 -0.33 -9.03 12.80
CA LYS A 41 0.97 -9.54 13.29
C LYS A 41 2.07 -9.24 12.27
N ARG A 42 2.66 -8.08 12.31
CA ARG A 42 3.64 -7.57 11.33
C ARG A 42 4.84 -8.50 11.13
N ARG A 43 5.36 -9.13 12.19
CA ARG A 43 6.49 -10.09 12.10
C ARG A 43 6.12 -11.30 11.26
N GLU A 44 4.91 -11.84 11.43
CA GLU A 44 4.45 -13.00 10.66
C GLU A 44 4.21 -12.62 9.19
N ILE A 45 3.63 -11.46 8.93
CA ILE A 45 3.47 -10.94 7.56
C ILE A 45 4.84 -10.84 6.87
N HIS A 46 5.84 -10.26 7.54
CA HIS A 46 7.19 -10.13 6.98
C HIS A 46 7.80 -11.50 6.67
N LYS A 47 7.71 -12.46 7.60
CA LYS A 47 8.22 -13.84 7.40
C LYS A 47 7.57 -14.51 6.17
N ILE A 48 6.24 -14.36 6.00
CA ILE A 48 5.54 -14.97 4.88
C ILE A 48 5.98 -14.33 3.55
N PHE A 49 6.08 -13.00 3.46
CA PHE A 49 6.49 -12.35 2.23
C PHE A 49 7.90 -12.70 1.78
N ILE A 50 8.83 -12.90 2.71
CA ILE A 50 10.22 -13.24 2.38
C ILE A 50 10.47 -14.74 2.20
N CYS A 51 9.48 -15.62 2.50
CA CYS A 51 9.65 -17.05 2.29
C CYS A 51 9.74 -17.40 0.80
N GLU A 52 10.26 -18.59 0.50
CA GLU A 52 10.48 -19.05 -0.88
C GLU A 52 9.22 -19.02 -1.75
N LEU A 53 8.04 -19.27 -1.16
CA LEU A 53 6.77 -19.29 -1.88
C LEU A 53 6.38 -17.93 -2.46
N TYR A 54 6.62 -16.86 -1.69
CA TYR A 54 6.30 -15.49 -2.14
C TYR A 54 7.50 -14.79 -2.72
N ASN A 55 8.67 -14.92 -2.09
CA ASN A 55 9.94 -14.32 -2.51
C ASN A 55 9.83 -12.82 -2.88
N ASN A 56 8.96 -12.11 -2.19
CA ASN A 56 8.78 -10.69 -2.39
C ASN A 56 9.86 -9.89 -1.67
N LYS A 57 10.20 -8.76 -2.25
CA LYS A 57 11.06 -7.79 -1.61
C LYS A 57 10.30 -7.08 -0.49
N CYS A 58 10.62 -7.43 0.74
CA CYS A 58 9.91 -6.95 1.92
C CYS A 58 10.88 -6.55 3.02
N SER A 59 10.55 -5.50 3.77
CA SER A 59 11.34 -5.04 4.91
C SER A 59 10.47 -4.71 6.11
N PHE A 60 10.98 -5.04 7.30
CA PHE A 60 10.34 -4.70 8.57
C PHE A 60 11.39 -4.33 9.60
N GLN A 61 11.50 -3.07 9.92
CA GLN A 61 12.44 -2.50 10.90
C GLN A 61 11.67 -1.57 11.85
N PRO A 62 11.01 -2.11 12.89
CA PRO A 62 10.07 -1.37 13.74
C PRO A 62 10.70 -0.17 14.48
N GLY A 63 12.02 -0.17 14.71
CA GLY A 63 12.74 0.99 15.28
C GLY A 63 12.89 2.18 14.31
N ILE A 64 12.72 1.94 13.00
CA ILE A 64 12.86 2.98 11.96
C ILE A 64 11.50 3.29 11.35
N TYR A 65 10.73 2.25 11.03
CA TYR A 65 9.43 2.38 10.40
C TYR A 65 8.46 1.30 10.87
N GLN A 66 7.30 1.74 11.35
CA GLN A 66 6.34 0.85 12.00
C GLN A 66 5.59 -0.10 11.06
N GLY A 67 5.52 0.19 9.77
CA GLY A 67 4.87 -0.66 8.78
C GLY A 67 5.79 -1.74 8.21
N VAL A 68 5.21 -2.87 7.84
CA VAL A 68 5.87 -3.84 6.96
C VAL A 68 5.81 -3.29 5.55
N LYS A 69 6.96 -3.02 4.94
CA LYS A 69 7.05 -2.49 3.58
C LYS A 69 7.23 -3.63 2.60
N LEU A 70 6.24 -3.81 1.73
CA LEU A 70 6.26 -4.68 0.57
C LEU A 70 6.63 -3.86 -0.66
N GLU A 71 7.68 -4.23 -1.39
CA GLU A 71 8.01 -3.66 -2.69
C GLU A 71 7.41 -4.55 -3.80
N TYR A 72 6.36 -4.04 -4.44
CA TYR A 72 5.71 -4.69 -5.57
C TYR A 72 6.27 -4.12 -6.89
N PHE A 73 6.86 -4.97 -7.71
CA PHE A 73 7.40 -4.59 -9.00
C PHE A 73 6.36 -4.85 -10.10
N TRP A 74 5.55 -3.84 -10.34
CA TRP A 74 4.52 -3.89 -11.37
C TRP A 74 5.11 -3.86 -12.76
N ASN A 75 4.64 -4.75 -13.64
CA ASN A 75 4.98 -4.76 -15.05
C ASN A 75 3.84 -5.37 -15.85
N LYS A 76 3.36 -4.65 -16.86
CA LYS A 76 2.25 -5.07 -17.71
C LYS A 76 2.50 -6.39 -18.43
N CYS A 77 3.77 -6.67 -18.75
CA CYS A 77 4.19 -7.91 -19.40
C CYS A 77 4.35 -9.10 -18.44
N ASN A 78 4.07 -8.91 -17.14
CA ASN A 78 4.19 -9.97 -16.13
C ASN A 78 2.82 -10.59 -15.84
N ASP A 79 2.53 -11.71 -16.46
CA ASP A 79 1.25 -12.43 -16.30
C ASP A 79 1.05 -13.01 -14.89
N LYS A 80 2.14 -13.21 -14.13
CA LYS A 80 2.06 -13.81 -12.77
C LYS A 80 1.46 -12.88 -11.72
N LYS A 81 1.51 -11.56 -11.95
CA LYS A 81 0.96 -10.52 -11.04
C LYS A 81 1.28 -10.74 -9.56
N ASN A 82 2.51 -11.18 -9.27
CA ASN A 82 2.97 -11.55 -7.93
C ASN A 82 3.95 -10.55 -7.31
N GLY A 83 4.16 -9.41 -7.95
CA GLY A 83 5.04 -8.34 -7.48
C GLY A 83 6.54 -8.62 -7.58
N ILE A 84 6.94 -9.76 -8.17
CA ILE A 84 8.34 -10.12 -8.38
C ILE A 84 8.85 -9.52 -9.67
N CYS A 85 10.06 -8.96 -9.63
CA CYS A 85 10.73 -8.46 -10.82
C CYS A 85 11.41 -9.61 -11.58
N TYR A 86 11.02 -9.81 -12.83
CA TYR A 86 11.61 -10.81 -13.74
C TYR A 86 12.51 -10.16 -14.82
N CYS A 87 13.00 -8.96 -14.56
CA CYS A 87 13.88 -8.28 -15.51
C CYS A 87 15.20 -9.01 -15.68
N PRO A 88 15.73 -9.15 -16.92
CA PRO A 88 16.99 -9.85 -17.18
C PRO A 88 18.21 -9.10 -16.62
N LYS A 89 18.08 -7.81 -16.39
CA LYS A 89 19.11 -6.96 -15.78
C LYS A 89 18.60 -6.38 -14.46
N LYS A 90 19.52 -5.90 -13.61
CA LYS A 90 19.20 -5.27 -12.33
C LYS A 90 18.18 -4.14 -12.50
N CYS A 91 17.03 -4.32 -11.90
CA CYS A 91 15.89 -3.39 -11.97
C CYS A 91 15.66 -2.73 -10.62
N TYR A 92 15.50 -1.41 -10.63
CA TYR A 92 15.25 -0.60 -9.42
C TYR A 92 13.78 -0.18 -9.29
N GLY A 93 12.92 -0.58 -10.23
CA GLY A 93 11.50 -0.22 -10.24
C GLY A 93 11.24 1.27 -10.50
N LYS A 94 12.13 1.95 -11.21
CA LYS A 94 12.00 3.38 -11.57
C LYS A 94 11.32 3.61 -12.91
N GLY A 95 10.99 2.54 -13.61
CA GLY A 95 10.35 2.58 -14.91
C GLY A 95 8.85 2.87 -14.84
N LYS A 96 8.17 2.67 -15.96
CA LYS A 96 6.72 2.81 -16.08
C LYS A 96 5.97 1.48 -15.95
N GLY A 97 6.68 0.37 -16.18
CA GLY A 97 6.14 -0.98 -16.15
C GLY A 97 5.48 -1.42 -17.46
N GLU A 98 5.70 -0.71 -18.55
CA GLU A 98 5.05 -1.01 -19.84
C GLU A 98 5.80 -2.05 -20.67
N ASN A 99 7.08 -2.23 -20.43
CA ASN A 99 7.96 -3.11 -21.21
C ASN A 99 8.78 -4.04 -20.31
N ILE A 100 9.31 -5.11 -20.88
CA ILE A 100 10.28 -5.99 -20.21
C ILE A 100 11.51 -5.17 -19.80
N GLY A 101 11.93 -5.30 -18.55
CA GLY A 101 13.07 -4.54 -18.02
C GLY A 101 12.72 -3.17 -17.40
N ASP A 102 11.47 -2.75 -17.47
CA ASP A 102 11.03 -1.41 -17.09
C ASP A 102 9.97 -1.44 -15.96
N CYS A 103 10.19 -2.21 -14.90
CA CYS A 103 9.23 -2.30 -13.81
C CYS A 103 8.96 -0.96 -13.11
N LYS A 104 7.72 -0.76 -12.69
CA LYS A 104 7.32 0.28 -11.75
C LYS A 104 7.24 -0.30 -10.35
N LYS A 105 8.01 0.24 -9.42
CA LYS A 105 7.90 -0.13 -8.02
C LYS A 105 6.73 0.61 -7.38
N VAL A 106 5.80 -0.15 -6.83
CA VAL A 106 4.71 0.31 -5.97
C VAL A 106 4.95 -0.28 -4.59
N THR A 107 4.74 0.50 -3.54
CA THR A 107 5.01 0.08 -2.18
C THR A 107 3.71 -0.08 -1.41
N GLY A 108 3.49 -1.26 -0.84
CA GLY A 108 2.48 -1.50 0.19
C GLY A 108 3.09 -1.38 1.58
N ALA A 109 2.47 -0.65 2.50
CA ALA A 109 2.89 -0.57 3.88
C ALA A 109 1.75 -1.05 4.79
N LEU A 110 1.99 -2.15 5.52
CA LEU A 110 0.98 -2.81 6.36
C LEU A 110 1.30 -2.51 7.83
N PHE A 111 0.34 -1.88 8.52
CA PHE A 111 0.49 -1.46 9.91
C PHE A 111 -0.26 -2.38 10.87
N GLU A 112 0.20 -2.41 12.12
CA GLU A 112 -0.40 -3.24 13.17
C GLU A 112 -1.89 -2.93 13.42
N SER A 113 -2.30 -1.67 13.20
CA SER A 113 -3.68 -1.22 13.34
C SER A 113 -4.65 -1.76 12.28
N GLY A 114 -4.16 -2.55 11.31
CA GLY A 114 -4.95 -2.94 10.14
C GLY A 114 -5.00 -1.90 9.03
N SER A 115 -4.39 -0.74 9.23
CA SER A 115 -4.27 0.27 8.17
C SER A 115 -3.21 -0.15 7.16
N ILE A 116 -3.49 0.07 5.89
CA ILE A 116 -2.61 -0.27 4.77
C ILE A 116 -2.51 0.93 3.84
N LEU A 117 -1.29 1.27 3.46
CA LEU A 117 -0.99 2.39 2.58
C LEU A 117 -0.35 1.85 1.30
N ILE A 118 -0.82 2.28 0.14
CA ILE A 118 -0.24 1.95 -1.16
C ILE A 118 0.28 3.24 -1.79
N THR A 119 1.57 3.26 -2.14
CA THR A 119 2.23 4.45 -2.66
C THR A 119 3.15 4.13 -3.84
N GLY A 120 3.45 5.15 -4.65
CA GLY A 120 4.43 5.04 -5.72
C GLY A 120 3.87 4.63 -7.09
N GLY A 121 2.61 4.24 -7.19
CA GLY A 121 1.93 4.05 -8.46
C GLY A 121 1.75 5.38 -9.21
N VAL A 122 1.68 5.32 -10.53
CA VAL A 122 1.39 6.49 -11.38
C VAL A 122 0.11 6.30 -12.21
N SER A 123 -0.51 5.14 -12.11
CA SER A 123 -1.82 4.83 -12.69
C SER A 123 -2.70 4.08 -11.70
N PHE A 124 -4.01 4.14 -11.88
CA PHE A 124 -4.97 3.38 -11.08
C PHE A 124 -4.80 1.88 -11.25
N GLU A 125 -4.44 1.41 -12.45
CA GLU A 125 -4.19 0.00 -12.73
C GLU A 125 -3.09 -0.56 -11.82
N GLN A 126 -1.99 0.19 -11.64
CA GLN A 126 -0.88 -0.20 -10.77
C GLN A 126 -1.30 -0.30 -9.30
N VAL A 127 -2.09 0.66 -8.84
CA VAL A 127 -2.56 0.70 -7.45
C VAL A 127 -3.58 -0.40 -7.19
N ASP A 128 -4.51 -0.62 -8.12
CA ASP A 128 -5.55 -1.65 -8.03
C ASP A 128 -4.96 -3.06 -8.01
N GLU A 129 -3.96 -3.34 -8.84
CA GLU A 129 -3.28 -4.64 -8.86
C GLU A 129 -2.59 -4.92 -7.50
N VAL A 130 -1.90 -3.92 -6.93
CA VAL A 130 -1.28 -4.06 -5.61
C VAL A 130 -2.31 -4.21 -4.51
N TYR A 131 -3.42 -3.46 -4.59
CA TYR A 131 -4.54 -3.59 -3.66
C TYR A 131 -5.09 -5.02 -3.66
N LYS A 132 -5.42 -5.56 -4.82
CA LYS A 132 -5.92 -6.94 -4.97
C LYS A 132 -4.92 -7.95 -4.42
N TYR A 133 -3.64 -7.82 -4.79
CA TYR A 133 -2.58 -8.70 -4.29
C TYR A 133 -2.50 -8.73 -2.76
N ILE A 134 -2.55 -7.55 -2.13
CA ILE A 134 -2.52 -7.45 -0.66
C ILE A 134 -3.80 -8.04 -0.05
N CYS A 135 -4.98 -7.79 -0.62
CA CYS A 135 -6.24 -8.36 -0.14
C CYS A 135 -6.23 -9.89 -0.21
N ASP A 136 -5.80 -10.47 -1.32
CA ASP A 136 -5.70 -11.92 -1.51
C ASP A 136 -4.72 -12.54 -0.50
N PHE A 137 -3.58 -11.87 -0.27
CA PHE A 137 -2.61 -12.26 0.74
C PHE A 137 -3.22 -12.28 2.15
N LEU A 138 -3.92 -11.21 2.52
CA LEU A 138 -4.55 -11.08 3.85
C LEU A 138 -5.63 -12.14 4.06
N ILE A 139 -6.49 -12.38 3.08
CA ILE A 139 -7.53 -13.39 3.13
C ILE A 139 -6.91 -14.78 3.31
N LYS A 140 -5.92 -15.10 2.48
CA LYS A 140 -5.25 -16.41 2.50
C LYS A 140 -4.58 -16.71 3.83
N HIS A 141 -4.01 -15.71 4.48
CA HIS A 141 -3.20 -15.87 5.69
C HIS A 141 -3.89 -15.36 6.96
N LYS A 142 -5.19 -15.01 6.91
CA LYS A 142 -5.91 -14.36 8.01
C LYS A 142 -5.70 -15.00 9.38
N ASN A 143 -5.72 -16.32 9.46
CA ASN A 143 -5.55 -17.05 10.72
C ASN A 143 -4.15 -16.90 11.35
N ASN A 144 -3.12 -16.77 10.52
CA ASN A 144 -1.74 -16.64 10.98
C ASN A 144 -1.36 -15.21 11.37
N ILE A 145 -1.96 -14.24 10.66
CA ILE A 145 -1.59 -12.82 10.76
C ILE A 145 -2.52 -12.01 11.66
N LYS A 146 -3.68 -12.54 12.06
CA LYS A 146 -4.61 -11.84 12.95
C LYS A 146 -3.98 -11.65 14.34
N LYS A 147 -3.90 -10.42 14.80
CA LYS A 147 -3.53 -10.10 16.17
C LYS A 147 -4.80 -10.18 17.03
N ILE A 148 -4.78 -11.02 18.04
CA ILE A 148 -5.84 -11.07 19.04
C ILE A 148 -5.73 -9.78 19.87
N GLN A 149 -6.73 -8.92 19.82
CA GLN A 149 -6.82 -7.80 20.76
C GLN A 149 -7.40 -8.37 22.06
N PRO A 150 -6.83 -8.06 23.24
CA PRO A 150 -7.50 -8.38 24.49
C PRO A 150 -8.85 -7.65 24.49
N THR A 151 -9.92 -8.42 24.61
CA THR A 151 -11.25 -7.88 24.84
C THR A 151 -11.18 -7.13 26.17
N ILE A 152 -11.30 -5.81 26.16
CA ILE A 152 -11.55 -5.03 27.37
C ILE A 152 -12.99 -5.40 27.74
N LEU A 153 -13.13 -6.34 28.68
CA LEU A 153 -14.39 -6.56 29.38
C LEU A 153 -14.64 -5.28 30.20
N ILE A 154 -15.41 -4.38 29.63
CA ILE A 154 -16.02 -3.31 30.41
C ILE A 154 -17.06 -4.04 31.28
N ASN A 155 -16.70 -4.30 32.54
CA ASN A 155 -17.62 -4.74 33.55
C ASN A 155 -18.71 -3.65 33.66
N GLN A 156 -19.87 -3.96 33.12
CA GLN A 156 -21.12 -3.28 33.51
C GLN A 156 -21.57 -3.86 34.85
N GLU A 157 -20.83 -3.61 35.90
CA GLU A 157 -21.26 -3.76 37.28
C GLU A 157 -21.25 -2.36 37.87
N ASN A 158 -22.43 -1.83 38.08
CA ASN A 158 -22.87 -0.87 39.07
C ASN A 158 -23.84 0.19 38.51
N GLN A 159 -25.07 -0.23 38.26
CA GLN A 159 -26.22 0.63 38.42
C GLN A 159 -27.43 -0.22 38.85
N GLU A 160 -27.38 -0.74 40.06
CA GLU A 160 -28.53 -1.03 40.87
C GLU A 160 -28.12 -0.74 42.33
N THR A 161 -28.56 0.38 42.85
CA THR A 161 -29.02 0.65 44.21
C THR A 161 -29.08 2.16 44.41
N ILE A 162 -30.22 2.75 44.39
CA ILE A 162 -31.04 3.37 45.42
C ILE A 162 -32.17 4.14 44.74
#